data_c4a43c517a8eab0763501978e2b3587f
#
_entry.id   c4a43c517a8eab0763501978e2b3587f
#
_cell.length_a   1.000
_cell.length_b   1.000
_cell.length_c   1.000
_cell.angle_alpha   90.00
_cell.angle_beta   90.00
_cell.angle_gamma   90.00
#
_symmetry.space_group_name_H-M   'P 1'
#
loop_
_entity.id
_entity.type
_entity.pdbx_description
1 polymer ?
#
loop_
_entity_poly.entity_id
_entity_poly.type
_entity_poly.pdbx_seq_one_letter_code
_entity_poly.pdbx_strand_id
1 'polypeptide(L)'
;LKEEITTEDLSFGIIPKLNVSSRLEHANTSLQLLLSSTKSQSVQIAKYLAKLNKQRQLITENALIEAKRQVVVNKEKGENNILFTGKPDWQPGILGLIAGQLSEEHYRPSISVSGRGEILRASARSISEFNMIKALNSCGDIFEQFGGHAMAAGFTIKRDNLKNFRDIISSIANETLGNVPEGPELIIDAEISPNWLNQETMSFLASLEPYGNGNPMPVFITKKVHVVSAKKVGRNGNHLKLTISHNENIYDAIAFRQGNRIKETKNELEIAYTAKFNSWNGKKSIQLTIEDFKVYE
;
A
#
# COMPACT_ATOMS: atom_id res chain seq x y z
N LEU A 1 12.12 9.18 22.82
CA LEU A 1 11.29 7.97 22.76
C LEU A 1 9.86 8.43 22.94
N LYS A 2 8.93 8.01 22.07
CA LYS A 2 7.49 8.18 22.31
C LYS A 2 7.16 7.41 23.60
N GLU A 3 6.30 7.98 24.43
CA GLU A 3 5.85 7.30 25.66
C GLU A 3 4.97 6.09 25.35
N GLU A 4 4.21 6.15 24.24
CA GLU A 4 3.38 5.05 23.77
C GLU A 4 3.69 4.69 22.31
N ILE A 5 3.76 3.39 22.02
CA ILE A 5 3.97 2.84 20.68
C ILE A 5 2.60 2.50 20.10
N THR A 6 2.27 3.13 18.97
CA THR A 6 1.01 2.89 18.24
C THR A 6 1.13 1.75 17.23
N THR A 7 0.00 1.24 16.74
CA THR A 7 -0.03 0.27 15.62
C THR A 7 0.64 0.84 14.36
N GLU A 8 0.54 2.14 14.11
CA GLU A 8 1.20 2.83 13.01
C GLU A 8 2.74 2.81 13.17
N ASP A 9 3.25 3.06 14.39
CA ASP A 9 4.69 2.96 14.69
C ASP A 9 5.23 1.54 14.45
N LEU A 10 4.45 0.52 14.80
CA LEU A 10 4.78 -0.87 14.52
C LEU A 10 4.78 -1.14 13.02
N SER A 11 3.67 -0.82 12.34
CA SER A 11 3.45 -1.18 10.93
C SER A 11 4.41 -0.49 9.96
N PHE A 12 4.72 0.79 10.19
CA PHE A 12 5.58 1.59 9.30
C PHE A 12 6.99 1.84 9.85
N GLY A 13 7.17 1.75 11.17
CA GLY A 13 8.43 2.02 11.84
C GLY A 13 9.29 0.78 12.12
N ILE A 14 8.73 -0.24 12.76
CA ILE A 14 9.46 -1.40 13.30
C ILE A 14 9.39 -2.60 12.37
N ILE A 15 8.19 -3.04 12.00
CA ILE A 15 7.97 -4.27 11.21
C ILE A 15 8.75 -4.28 9.88
N PRO A 16 8.80 -3.19 9.09
CA PRO A 16 9.57 -3.19 7.85
C PRO A 16 11.07 -3.39 8.06
N LYS A 17 11.62 -2.95 9.20
CA LYS A 17 13.02 -3.16 9.55
C LYS A 17 13.30 -4.59 10.03
N LEU A 18 12.36 -5.21 10.72
CA LEU A 18 12.47 -6.63 11.07
C LEU A 18 12.36 -7.54 9.83
N ASN A 19 11.43 -7.23 8.92
CA ASN A 19 11.21 -8.04 7.73
C ASN A 19 12.32 -7.91 6.68
N VAL A 20 13.20 -6.91 6.77
CA VAL A 20 14.17 -6.64 5.70
C VAL A 20 15.22 -7.72 5.56
N SER A 21 15.63 -8.36 6.64
CA SER A 21 16.67 -9.41 6.58
C SER A 21 16.20 -10.60 5.74
N SER A 22 14.97 -11.06 5.89
CA SER A 22 14.40 -12.14 5.08
C SER A 22 14.18 -11.75 3.60
N ARG A 23 14.13 -10.47 3.28
CA ARG A 23 13.95 -9.99 1.91
C ARG A 23 15.25 -9.87 1.14
N LEU A 24 16.31 -9.42 1.78
CA LEU A 24 17.59 -9.14 1.13
C LEU A 24 18.69 -10.14 1.49
N GLU A 25 18.59 -10.79 2.64
CA GLU A 25 19.61 -11.69 3.19
C GLU A 25 18.95 -12.92 3.84
N HIS A 26 19.13 -13.09 5.15
CA HIS A 26 18.60 -14.20 5.91
C HIS A 26 17.88 -13.72 7.17
N ALA A 27 16.74 -14.33 7.50
CA ALA A 27 15.88 -13.96 8.63
C ALA A 27 16.56 -14.00 10.01
N ASN A 28 17.66 -14.75 10.15
CA ASN A 28 18.39 -14.92 11.40
C ASN A 28 18.85 -13.61 12.03
N THR A 29 19.19 -12.59 11.24
CA THR A 29 19.62 -11.29 11.77
C THR A 29 18.49 -10.63 12.57
N SER A 30 17.27 -10.70 12.09
CA SER A 30 16.11 -10.16 12.82
C SER A 30 15.75 -11.02 14.03
N LEU A 31 15.87 -12.35 13.91
CA LEU A 31 15.70 -13.25 15.04
C LEU A 31 16.72 -12.96 16.16
N GLN A 32 18.00 -12.75 15.82
CA GLN A 32 19.03 -12.36 16.77
C GLN A 32 18.72 -11.05 17.50
N LEU A 33 18.11 -10.07 16.80
CA LEU A 33 17.65 -8.84 17.47
C LEU A 33 16.61 -9.14 18.54
N LEU A 34 15.62 -9.96 18.22
CA LEU A 34 14.52 -10.30 19.15
C LEU A 34 14.99 -11.14 20.34
N LEU A 35 16.03 -11.96 20.14
CA LEU A 35 16.62 -12.81 21.17
C LEU A 35 17.80 -12.16 21.91
N SER A 36 18.20 -10.94 21.55
CA SER A 36 19.36 -10.29 22.14
C SER A 36 19.14 -9.96 23.62
N SER A 37 20.08 -10.34 24.47
CA SER A 37 20.04 -10.13 25.92
C SER A 37 20.74 -8.86 26.38
N THR A 38 21.54 -8.21 25.52
CA THR A 38 22.31 -7.01 25.87
C THR A 38 21.93 -5.82 25.03
N LYS A 39 21.84 -4.65 25.65
CA LYS A 39 21.54 -3.38 24.97
C LYS A 39 22.55 -3.06 23.85
N SER A 40 23.82 -3.36 24.07
CA SER A 40 24.88 -3.11 23.07
C SER A 40 24.62 -3.91 21.80
N GLN A 41 24.36 -5.22 21.90
CA GLN A 41 24.06 -6.10 20.79
C GLN A 41 22.77 -5.66 20.08
N SER A 42 21.69 -5.39 20.82
CA SER A 42 20.42 -4.91 20.26
C SER A 42 20.59 -3.65 19.42
N VAL A 43 21.34 -2.68 19.93
CA VAL A 43 21.59 -1.40 19.24
C VAL A 43 22.39 -1.62 17.96
N GLN A 44 23.40 -2.49 17.97
CA GLN A 44 24.20 -2.79 16.77
C GLN A 44 23.34 -3.43 15.67
N ILE A 45 22.57 -4.47 16.03
CA ILE A 45 21.71 -5.17 15.06
C ILE A 45 20.60 -4.24 14.54
N ALA A 46 19.97 -3.45 15.41
CA ALA A 46 18.93 -2.50 15.01
C ALA A 46 19.46 -1.43 14.03
N LYS A 47 20.67 -0.91 14.24
CA LYS A 47 21.33 0.00 13.29
C LYS A 47 21.62 -0.67 11.95
N TYR A 48 22.07 -1.91 11.98
CA TYR A 48 22.30 -2.70 10.76
C TYR A 48 21.01 -2.90 9.97
N LEU A 49 19.93 -3.40 10.61
CA LEU A 49 18.62 -3.57 9.97
C LEU A 49 18.04 -2.26 9.44
N ALA A 50 18.24 -1.15 10.13
CA ALA A 50 17.82 0.16 9.64
C ALA A 50 18.57 0.56 8.35
N LYS A 51 19.89 0.30 8.26
CA LYS A 51 20.69 0.51 7.04
C LYS A 51 20.20 -0.39 5.91
N LEU A 52 20.00 -1.67 6.19
CA LEU A 52 19.51 -2.66 5.22
C LEU A 52 18.12 -2.29 4.69
N ASN A 53 17.24 -1.76 5.56
CA ASN A 53 15.91 -1.29 5.15
C ASN A 53 15.97 -0.07 4.20
N LYS A 54 16.90 0.86 4.41
CA LYS A 54 17.13 1.96 3.46
C LYS A 54 17.59 1.43 2.10
N GLN A 55 18.47 0.45 2.09
CA GLN A 55 18.91 -0.21 0.85
C GLN A 55 17.74 -0.90 0.14
N ARG A 56 16.92 -1.67 0.87
CA ARG A 56 15.71 -2.31 0.32
C ARG A 56 14.77 -1.26 -0.29
N GLN A 57 14.56 -0.11 0.38
CA GLN A 57 13.72 0.97 -0.15
C GLN A 57 14.22 1.49 -1.49
N LEU A 58 15.53 1.76 -1.62
CA LEU A 58 16.14 2.22 -2.87
C LEU A 58 16.02 1.19 -4.00
N ILE A 59 16.30 -0.09 -3.69
CA ILE A 59 16.19 -1.18 -4.67
C ILE A 59 14.73 -1.30 -5.14
N THR A 60 13.77 -1.24 -4.22
CA THR A 60 12.35 -1.33 -4.55
C THR A 60 11.87 -0.12 -5.36
N GLU A 61 12.29 1.11 -5.00
CA GLU A 61 11.96 2.34 -5.74
C GLU A 61 12.43 2.27 -7.20
N ASN A 62 13.69 1.88 -7.42
CA ASN A 62 14.24 1.71 -8.77
C ASN A 62 13.50 0.63 -9.58
N ALA A 63 13.20 -0.51 -8.94
CA ALA A 63 12.45 -1.58 -9.59
C ALA A 63 11.03 -1.15 -9.96
N LEU A 64 10.38 -0.35 -9.12
CA LEU A 64 9.03 0.17 -9.38
C LEU A 64 8.99 1.16 -10.54
N ILE A 65 10.00 2.01 -10.70
CA ILE A 65 10.09 2.91 -11.87
C ILE A 65 10.10 2.08 -13.16
N GLU A 66 10.87 1.02 -13.19
CA GLU A 66 10.95 0.11 -14.35
C GLU A 66 9.64 -0.67 -14.54
N ALA A 67 9.07 -1.21 -13.45
CA ALA A 67 7.82 -1.94 -13.49
C ALA A 67 6.66 -1.09 -14.02
N LYS A 68 6.55 0.17 -13.59
CA LYS A 68 5.53 1.11 -14.10
C LYS A 68 5.65 1.38 -15.59
N ARG A 69 6.87 1.49 -16.12
CA ARG A 69 7.10 1.60 -17.58
C ARG A 69 6.57 0.37 -18.31
N GLN A 70 6.85 -0.84 -17.77
CA GLN A 70 6.34 -2.08 -18.36
C GLN A 70 4.80 -2.14 -18.32
N VAL A 71 4.17 -1.69 -17.24
CA VAL A 71 2.70 -1.62 -17.16
C VAL A 71 2.12 -0.72 -18.24
N VAL A 72 2.69 0.47 -18.47
CA VAL A 72 2.22 1.38 -19.55
C VAL A 72 2.30 0.68 -20.91
N VAL A 73 3.44 0.08 -21.24
CA VAL A 73 3.64 -0.63 -22.52
C VAL A 73 2.67 -1.82 -22.68
N ASN A 74 2.41 -2.54 -21.60
CA ASN A 74 1.49 -3.68 -21.63
C ASN A 74 0.02 -3.22 -21.82
N LYS A 75 -0.36 -2.11 -21.18
CA LYS A 75 -1.70 -1.50 -21.35
C LYS A 75 -1.94 -1.06 -22.80
N GLU A 76 -0.94 -0.50 -23.46
CA GLU A 76 -1.00 -0.13 -24.90
C GLU A 76 -1.23 -1.35 -25.81
N LYS A 77 -0.87 -2.54 -25.35
CA LYS A 77 -1.12 -3.82 -26.03
C LYS A 77 -2.46 -4.48 -25.66
N GLY A 78 -3.29 -3.83 -24.85
CA GLY A 78 -4.59 -4.35 -24.42
C GLY A 78 -4.56 -5.25 -23.18
N GLU A 79 -3.41 -5.37 -22.50
CA GLU A 79 -3.28 -6.18 -21.29
C GLU A 79 -3.64 -5.35 -20.04
N ASN A 80 -4.92 -5.24 -19.75
CA ASN A 80 -5.43 -4.30 -18.76
C ASN A 80 -5.91 -4.93 -17.44
N ASN A 81 -6.37 -6.19 -17.48
CA ASN A 81 -7.03 -6.81 -16.34
C ASN A 81 -6.10 -7.53 -15.37
N ILE A 82 -4.87 -7.85 -15.77
CA ILE A 82 -3.81 -8.34 -14.90
C ILE A 82 -2.47 -7.73 -15.30
N LEU A 83 -1.70 -7.30 -14.31
CA LEU A 83 -0.43 -6.62 -14.54
C LEU A 83 0.73 -7.59 -14.47
N PHE A 84 1.53 -7.66 -15.53
CA PHE A 84 2.76 -8.44 -15.56
C PHE A 84 3.98 -7.54 -15.62
N THR A 85 4.92 -7.78 -14.71
CA THR A 85 6.20 -7.10 -14.70
C THR A 85 7.33 -8.08 -14.41
N GLY A 86 8.51 -7.82 -14.93
CA GLY A 86 9.63 -8.73 -14.66
C GLY A 86 10.96 -8.19 -15.13
N LYS A 87 12.01 -8.57 -14.41
CA LYS A 87 13.39 -8.34 -14.80
C LYS A 87 14.29 -9.43 -14.22
N PRO A 88 15.25 -9.96 -14.99
CA PRO A 88 16.12 -11.06 -14.54
C PRO A 88 16.85 -10.75 -13.22
N ASP A 89 17.18 -9.49 -12.97
CA ASP A 89 18.03 -9.04 -11.89
C ASP A 89 17.27 -8.54 -10.65
N TRP A 90 15.95 -8.55 -10.67
CA TRP A 90 15.20 -8.19 -9.47
C TRP A 90 15.39 -9.24 -8.38
N GLN A 91 15.65 -8.77 -7.16
CA GLN A 91 15.78 -9.67 -6.04
C GLN A 91 14.42 -10.32 -5.69
N PRO A 92 14.34 -11.64 -5.50
CA PRO A 92 13.08 -12.33 -5.21
C PRO A 92 12.33 -11.74 -4.01
N GLY A 93 13.05 -11.29 -2.98
CA GLY A 93 12.45 -10.74 -1.75
C GLY A 93 11.72 -9.41 -1.90
N ILE A 94 11.87 -8.70 -3.06
CA ILE A 94 11.13 -7.47 -3.33
C ILE A 94 9.98 -7.66 -4.32
N LEU A 95 9.85 -8.80 -4.99
CA LEU A 95 8.80 -9.03 -6.01
C LEU A 95 7.41 -8.79 -5.44
N GLY A 96 7.14 -9.28 -4.23
CA GLY A 96 5.87 -9.06 -3.55
C GLY A 96 5.60 -7.60 -3.16
N LEU A 97 6.65 -6.77 -3.02
CA LEU A 97 6.49 -5.33 -2.79
C LEU A 97 6.14 -4.61 -4.09
N ILE A 98 6.78 -5.01 -5.20
CA ILE A 98 6.48 -4.47 -6.52
C ILE A 98 5.04 -4.82 -6.91
N ALA A 99 4.69 -6.12 -6.87
CA ALA A 99 3.35 -6.58 -7.20
C ALA A 99 2.28 -5.91 -6.32
N GLY A 100 2.53 -5.77 -5.01
CA GLY A 100 1.60 -5.12 -4.09
C GLY A 100 1.35 -3.65 -4.42
N GLN A 101 2.42 -2.89 -4.67
CA GLN A 101 2.27 -1.47 -4.99
C GLN A 101 1.59 -1.25 -6.35
N LEU A 102 1.87 -2.09 -7.35
CA LEU A 102 1.17 -2.02 -8.63
C LEU A 102 -0.30 -2.39 -8.49
N SER A 103 -0.61 -3.42 -7.70
CA SER A 103 -1.99 -3.84 -7.45
C SER A 103 -2.80 -2.74 -6.74
N GLU A 104 -2.22 -2.10 -5.72
CA GLU A 104 -2.84 -0.96 -5.03
C GLU A 104 -3.04 0.25 -5.95
N GLU A 105 -2.05 0.59 -6.79
CA GLU A 105 -2.07 1.78 -7.63
C GLU A 105 -3.05 1.67 -8.81
N HIS A 106 -3.19 0.47 -9.36
CA HIS A 106 -4.00 0.23 -10.55
C HIS A 106 -5.32 -0.51 -10.27
N TYR A 107 -5.53 -0.94 -9.05
CA TYR A 107 -6.64 -1.80 -8.63
C TYR A 107 -6.83 -3.00 -9.58
N ARG A 108 -5.75 -3.74 -9.80
CA ARG A 108 -5.71 -4.94 -10.66
C ARG A 108 -4.78 -5.98 -10.05
N PRO A 109 -5.05 -7.28 -10.24
CA PRO A 109 -4.08 -8.30 -9.88
C PRO A 109 -2.75 -8.02 -10.55
N SER A 110 -1.65 -8.25 -9.85
CA SER A 110 -0.31 -7.97 -10.33
C SER A 110 0.65 -9.12 -10.05
N ILE A 111 1.45 -9.47 -11.02
CA ILE A 111 2.47 -10.52 -10.96
C ILE A 111 3.81 -9.93 -11.33
N SER A 112 4.80 -10.10 -10.43
CA SER A 112 6.17 -9.71 -10.66
C SER A 112 7.07 -10.95 -10.70
N VAL A 113 7.91 -11.05 -11.72
CA VAL A 113 8.73 -12.23 -12.01
C VAL A 113 10.22 -11.86 -12.07
N SER A 114 11.09 -12.73 -11.58
CA SER A 114 12.54 -12.58 -11.74
C SER A 114 13.24 -13.93 -11.91
N GLY A 115 14.46 -13.90 -12.43
CA GLY A 115 15.36 -15.03 -12.57
C GLY A 115 16.14 -15.01 -13.88
N ARG A 116 17.40 -15.44 -13.84
CA ARG A 116 18.28 -15.54 -15.02
C ARG A 116 18.33 -16.95 -15.62
N GLY A 117 18.07 -17.98 -14.80
CA GLY A 117 18.11 -19.39 -15.19
C GLY A 117 16.82 -19.90 -15.82
N GLU A 118 16.71 -21.22 -15.88
CA GLU A 118 15.52 -21.92 -16.40
C GLU A 118 14.32 -21.77 -15.46
N ILE A 119 14.56 -21.70 -14.16
CA ILE A 119 13.50 -21.52 -13.15
C ILE A 119 13.39 -20.06 -12.77
N LEU A 120 12.20 -19.52 -12.92
CA LEU A 120 11.84 -18.16 -12.54
C LEU A 120 11.06 -18.18 -11.22
N ARG A 121 11.25 -17.14 -10.42
CA ARG A 121 10.46 -16.89 -9.20
C ARG A 121 9.49 -15.76 -9.44
N ALA A 122 8.28 -15.93 -8.93
CA ALA A 122 7.22 -14.92 -9.05
C ALA A 122 6.53 -14.66 -7.71
N SER A 123 6.01 -13.47 -7.59
CA SER A 123 5.11 -13.08 -6.50
C SER A 123 3.92 -12.36 -7.09
N ALA A 124 2.74 -12.75 -6.64
CA ALA A 124 1.46 -12.20 -7.06
C ALA A 124 0.75 -11.49 -5.91
N ARG A 125 0.02 -10.44 -6.24
CA ARG A 125 -0.92 -9.74 -5.37
C ARG A 125 -2.22 -9.55 -6.12
N SER A 126 -3.32 -9.51 -5.36
CA SER A 126 -4.65 -9.48 -5.93
C SER A 126 -5.51 -8.37 -5.33
N ILE A 127 -6.70 -8.24 -5.88
CA ILE A 127 -7.81 -7.42 -5.40
C ILE A 127 -8.93 -8.35 -4.92
N SER A 128 -9.91 -7.82 -4.21
CA SER A 128 -11.02 -8.60 -3.62
C SER A 128 -11.79 -9.41 -4.65
N GLU A 129 -11.94 -8.89 -5.87
CA GLU A 129 -12.73 -9.48 -6.96
C GLU A 129 -11.99 -10.60 -7.70
N PHE A 130 -10.68 -10.81 -7.44
CA PHE A 130 -9.89 -11.83 -8.12
C PHE A 130 -9.18 -12.75 -7.13
N ASN A 131 -9.61 -13.98 -7.05
CA ASN A 131 -8.99 -14.99 -6.18
C ASN A 131 -7.73 -15.57 -6.85
N MET A 132 -6.56 -15.06 -6.47
CA MET A 132 -5.27 -15.42 -7.09
C MET A 132 -4.95 -16.91 -6.97
N ILE A 133 -5.13 -17.52 -5.81
CA ILE A 133 -4.78 -18.95 -5.65
C ILE A 133 -5.72 -19.86 -6.44
N LYS A 134 -6.99 -19.48 -6.57
CA LYS A 134 -7.94 -20.22 -7.42
C LYS A 134 -7.55 -20.11 -8.89
N ALA A 135 -7.16 -18.91 -9.35
CA ALA A 135 -6.70 -18.71 -10.72
C ALA A 135 -5.40 -19.49 -11.01
N LEU A 136 -4.43 -19.54 -10.08
CA LEU A 136 -3.23 -20.35 -10.24
C LEU A 136 -3.54 -21.85 -10.31
N ASN A 137 -4.47 -22.36 -9.48
CA ASN A 137 -4.91 -23.75 -9.56
C ASN A 137 -5.52 -24.11 -10.94
N SER A 138 -6.21 -23.16 -11.57
CA SER A 138 -6.80 -23.36 -12.89
C SER A 138 -5.77 -23.37 -14.04
N CYS A 139 -4.53 -22.98 -13.79
CA CYS A 139 -3.45 -23.02 -14.79
C CYS A 139 -2.86 -24.42 -15.00
N GLY A 140 -3.23 -25.43 -14.20
CA GLY A 140 -2.72 -26.80 -14.33
C GLY A 140 -1.28 -26.98 -13.84
N ASP A 141 -0.62 -28.04 -14.31
CA ASP A 141 0.69 -28.51 -13.85
C ASP A 141 1.86 -27.76 -14.53
N ILE A 142 1.78 -26.43 -14.65
CA ILE A 142 2.83 -25.63 -15.28
C ILE A 142 3.85 -25.05 -14.29
N PHE A 143 3.57 -25.18 -12.99
CA PHE A 143 4.42 -24.67 -11.92
C PHE A 143 5.35 -25.77 -11.37
N GLU A 144 6.55 -25.40 -10.99
CA GLU A 144 7.41 -26.26 -10.17
C GLU A 144 6.94 -26.29 -8.72
N GLN A 145 6.53 -25.13 -8.19
CA GLN A 145 5.92 -24.94 -6.89
C GLN A 145 5.05 -23.70 -6.90
N PHE A 146 3.94 -23.72 -6.21
CA PHE A 146 3.14 -22.53 -5.94
C PHE A 146 2.39 -22.66 -4.62
N GLY A 147 1.98 -21.53 -4.07
CA GLY A 147 1.18 -21.48 -2.84
C GLY A 147 0.77 -20.06 -2.51
N GLY A 148 -0.23 -19.95 -1.65
CA GLY A 148 -0.73 -18.64 -1.23
C GLY A 148 -2.19 -18.68 -0.81
N HIS A 149 -2.80 -17.51 -0.89
CA HIS A 149 -4.19 -17.24 -0.53
C HIS A 149 -4.87 -16.41 -1.63
N ALA A 150 -6.13 -16.07 -1.45
CA ALA A 150 -6.88 -15.29 -2.42
C ALA A 150 -6.17 -13.97 -2.82
N MET A 151 -5.59 -13.26 -1.84
CA MET A 151 -5.00 -11.93 -2.03
C MET A 151 -3.50 -11.93 -2.37
N ALA A 152 -2.79 -13.02 -2.14
CA ALA A 152 -1.34 -13.08 -2.34
C ALA A 152 -0.88 -14.51 -2.59
N ALA A 153 0.00 -14.67 -3.58
CA ALA A 153 0.60 -15.97 -3.88
C ALA A 153 2.06 -15.80 -4.30
N GLY A 154 2.78 -16.92 -4.26
CA GLY A 154 4.14 -17.03 -4.79
C GLY A 154 4.27 -18.34 -5.57
N PHE A 155 5.10 -18.34 -6.61
CA PHE A 155 5.33 -19.54 -7.38
C PHE A 155 6.72 -19.54 -8.04
N THR A 156 7.13 -20.72 -8.44
CA THR A 156 8.27 -20.94 -9.35
C THR A 156 7.78 -21.64 -10.62
N ILE A 157 8.31 -21.22 -11.76
CA ILE A 157 7.87 -21.68 -13.07
C ILE A 157 9.07 -21.81 -14.01
N LYS A 158 9.06 -22.80 -14.90
CA LYS A 158 10.02 -22.86 -16.00
C LYS A 158 9.84 -21.67 -16.94
N ARG A 159 10.95 -21.12 -17.40
CA ARG A 159 10.94 -19.98 -18.35
C ARG A 159 10.08 -20.26 -19.59
N ASP A 160 10.17 -21.47 -20.12
CA ASP A 160 9.43 -21.88 -21.31
C ASP A 160 7.91 -21.89 -21.09
N ASN A 161 7.48 -22.14 -19.88
CA ASN A 161 6.06 -22.12 -19.50
C ASN A 161 5.51 -20.70 -19.25
N LEU A 162 6.39 -19.68 -19.10
CA LEU A 162 5.96 -18.33 -18.70
C LEU A 162 4.97 -17.70 -19.68
N LYS A 163 5.16 -17.90 -20.98
CA LYS A 163 4.25 -17.36 -21.99
C LYS A 163 2.87 -18.02 -21.88
N ASN A 164 2.84 -19.35 -21.87
CA ASN A 164 1.60 -20.11 -21.73
C ASN A 164 0.84 -19.73 -20.44
N PHE A 165 1.55 -19.62 -19.32
CA PHE A 165 0.98 -19.13 -18.06
C PHE A 165 0.34 -17.75 -18.20
N ARG A 166 1.06 -16.80 -18.83
CA ARG A 166 0.57 -15.44 -19.03
C ARG A 166 -0.72 -15.43 -19.85
N ASP A 167 -0.77 -16.21 -20.92
CA ASP A 167 -1.95 -16.30 -21.79
C ASP A 167 -3.16 -16.87 -21.01
N ILE A 168 -2.99 -17.96 -20.26
CA ILE A 168 -4.06 -18.59 -19.47
C ILE A 168 -4.58 -17.65 -18.39
N ILE A 169 -3.69 -17.09 -17.57
CA ILE A 169 -4.14 -16.26 -16.43
C ILE A 169 -4.72 -14.92 -16.88
N SER A 170 -4.28 -14.41 -18.05
CA SER A 170 -4.90 -13.24 -18.67
C SER A 170 -6.32 -13.51 -19.15
N SER A 171 -6.57 -14.69 -19.71
CA SER A 171 -7.94 -15.11 -20.08
C SER A 171 -8.84 -15.19 -18.85
N ILE A 172 -8.38 -15.85 -17.79
CA ILE A 172 -9.11 -15.94 -16.52
C ILE A 172 -9.39 -14.53 -15.93
N ALA A 173 -8.40 -13.63 -15.99
CA ALA A 173 -8.58 -12.28 -15.50
C ALA A 173 -9.59 -11.48 -16.33
N ASN A 174 -9.57 -11.63 -17.66
CA ASN A 174 -10.51 -10.96 -18.55
C ASN A 174 -11.95 -11.43 -18.32
N GLU A 175 -12.15 -12.74 -18.14
CA GLU A 175 -13.47 -13.32 -17.82
C GLU A 175 -13.99 -12.85 -16.46
N THR A 176 -13.10 -12.76 -15.46
CA THR A 176 -13.47 -12.43 -14.08
C THR A 176 -13.65 -10.92 -13.86
N LEU A 177 -12.81 -10.09 -14.50
CA LEU A 177 -12.67 -8.67 -14.19
C LEU A 177 -13.20 -7.73 -15.30
N GLY A 178 -13.90 -8.27 -16.30
CA GLY A 178 -14.34 -7.47 -17.46
C GLY A 178 -15.12 -6.19 -17.12
N ASN A 179 -15.80 -6.14 -15.97
CA ASN A 179 -16.63 -5.02 -15.51
C ASN A 179 -16.25 -4.49 -14.11
N VAL A 180 -15.05 -4.83 -13.62
CA VAL A 180 -14.61 -4.37 -12.28
C VAL A 180 -14.26 -2.88 -12.35
N PRO A 181 -14.73 -2.07 -11.37
CA PRO A 181 -14.42 -0.64 -11.25
C PRO A 181 -12.91 -0.36 -11.28
N GLU A 182 -12.53 0.88 -11.61
CA GLU A 182 -11.12 1.31 -11.65
C GLU A 182 -10.49 1.49 -10.26
N GLY A 183 -11.27 1.38 -9.19
CA GLY A 183 -10.81 1.53 -7.82
C GLY A 183 -11.61 0.70 -6.83
N PRO A 184 -11.09 0.52 -5.60
CA PRO A 184 -11.79 -0.18 -4.54
C PRO A 184 -13.04 0.61 -4.11
N GLU A 185 -14.06 -0.11 -3.68
CA GLU A 185 -15.20 0.49 -3.00
C GLU A 185 -14.75 1.01 -1.62
N LEU A 186 -15.04 2.28 -1.34
CA LEU A 186 -14.78 2.89 -0.05
C LEU A 186 -16.05 2.88 0.80
N ILE A 187 -16.04 2.07 1.84
CA ILE A 187 -17.16 1.99 2.77
C ILE A 187 -17.13 3.22 3.69
N ILE A 188 -18.24 3.94 3.72
CA ILE A 188 -18.42 5.12 4.58
C ILE A 188 -19.27 4.71 5.78
N ASP A 189 -18.76 4.93 7.00
CA ASP A 189 -19.47 4.59 8.22
C ASP A 189 -20.54 5.64 8.60
N ALA A 190 -20.24 6.93 8.35
CA ALA A 190 -21.20 8.00 8.63
C ALA A 190 -20.91 9.29 7.84
N GLU A 191 -21.99 10.03 7.50
CA GLU A 191 -21.89 11.43 7.05
C GLU A 191 -21.95 12.33 8.31
N ILE A 192 -20.86 13.10 8.53
CA ILE A 192 -20.75 13.99 9.70
C ILE A 192 -20.22 15.36 9.31
N SER A 193 -20.51 16.38 10.15
CA SER A 193 -19.74 17.61 10.14
C SER A 193 -18.45 17.42 10.95
N PRO A 194 -17.29 17.91 10.49
CA PRO A 194 -16.05 17.81 11.25
C PRO A 194 -16.11 18.46 12.66
N ASN A 195 -17.09 19.32 12.90
CA ASN A 195 -17.35 19.90 14.24
C ASN A 195 -17.69 18.85 15.31
N TRP A 196 -18.17 17.67 14.89
CA TRP A 196 -18.44 16.55 15.79
C TRP A 196 -17.17 15.88 16.31
N LEU A 197 -16.04 16.12 15.64
CA LEU A 197 -14.73 15.61 16.06
C LEU A 197 -14.15 16.47 17.19
N ASN A 198 -14.84 16.52 18.30
CA ASN A 198 -14.38 17.18 19.54
C ASN A 198 -13.50 16.24 20.38
N GLN A 199 -12.99 16.72 21.51
CA GLN A 199 -12.12 15.94 22.40
C GLN A 199 -12.78 14.65 22.88
N GLU A 200 -14.07 14.67 23.19
CA GLU A 200 -14.84 13.50 23.68
C GLU A 200 -14.94 12.42 22.57
N THR A 201 -15.42 12.81 21.40
CA THR A 201 -15.51 11.91 20.25
C THR A 201 -14.16 11.31 19.86
N MET A 202 -13.12 12.13 19.82
CA MET A 202 -11.77 11.63 19.51
C MET A 202 -11.20 10.70 20.58
N SER A 203 -11.53 10.93 21.86
CA SER A 203 -11.15 10.01 22.94
C SER A 203 -11.92 8.69 22.86
N PHE A 204 -13.19 8.75 22.48
CA PHE A 204 -13.98 7.54 22.22
C PHE A 204 -13.41 6.74 21.05
N LEU A 205 -13.11 7.38 19.91
CA LEU A 205 -12.47 6.71 18.76
C LEU A 205 -11.13 6.08 19.17
N ALA A 206 -10.31 6.77 19.94
CA ALA A 206 -9.04 6.23 20.44
C ALA A 206 -9.25 5.01 21.36
N SER A 207 -10.36 4.91 22.08
CA SER A 207 -10.64 3.75 22.93
C SER A 207 -11.01 2.47 22.15
N LEU A 208 -11.33 2.60 20.85
CA LEU A 208 -11.60 1.48 19.96
C LEU A 208 -10.31 0.87 19.36
N GLU A 209 -9.15 1.48 19.58
CA GLU A 209 -7.85 0.91 19.17
C GLU A 209 -7.56 -0.42 19.90
N PRO A 210 -6.78 -1.33 19.26
CA PRO A 210 -5.98 -1.13 18.05
C PRO A 210 -6.80 -1.28 16.76
N TYR A 211 -6.66 -0.34 15.84
CA TYR A 211 -7.21 -0.44 14.50
C TYR A 211 -6.33 -1.30 13.59
N GLY A 212 -6.96 -2.03 12.66
CA GLY A 212 -6.29 -2.90 11.71
C GLY A 212 -7.24 -3.84 10.98
N ASN A 213 -6.73 -4.99 10.56
CA ASN A 213 -7.54 -5.98 9.87
C ASN A 213 -8.64 -6.53 10.81
N GLY A 214 -9.89 -6.46 10.37
CA GLY A 214 -11.07 -6.86 11.19
C GLY A 214 -11.59 -5.79 12.15
N ASN A 215 -10.85 -4.68 12.33
CA ASN A 215 -11.29 -3.48 13.08
C ASN A 215 -10.76 -2.22 12.37
N PRO A 216 -11.28 -1.86 11.18
CA PRO A 216 -10.81 -0.69 10.46
C PRO A 216 -11.16 0.60 11.19
N MET A 217 -10.34 1.64 10.99
CA MET A 217 -10.67 2.97 11.50
C MET A 217 -11.93 3.48 10.78
N PRO A 218 -12.90 4.06 11.50
CA PRO A 218 -14.11 4.58 10.89
C PRO A 218 -13.81 5.66 9.84
N VAL A 219 -14.47 5.54 8.68
CA VAL A 219 -14.39 6.49 7.58
C VAL A 219 -15.62 7.37 7.58
N PHE A 220 -15.40 8.65 7.66
CA PHE A 220 -16.46 9.66 7.65
C PHE A 220 -16.50 10.39 6.31
N ILE A 221 -17.67 10.89 5.92
CA ILE A 221 -17.83 11.76 4.77
C ILE A 221 -18.36 13.13 5.18
N THR A 222 -17.82 14.17 4.57
CA THR A 222 -18.32 15.54 4.69
C THR A 222 -18.43 16.18 3.31
N LYS A 223 -19.57 16.76 3.04
CA LYS A 223 -19.89 17.48 1.81
C LYS A 223 -19.63 18.99 1.96
N LYS A 224 -19.49 19.70 0.83
CA LYS A 224 -19.31 21.18 0.79
C LYS A 224 -18.13 21.67 1.61
N VAL A 225 -17.00 21.01 1.48
CA VAL A 225 -15.77 21.43 2.17
C VAL A 225 -15.04 22.42 1.28
N HIS A 226 -14.76 23.61 1.80
CA HIS A 226 -13.98 24.61 1.10
C HIS A 226 -12.48 24.45 1.36
N VAL A 227 -11.67 24.46 0.29
CA VAL A 227 -10.21 24.35 0.43
C VAL A 227 -9.59 25.74 0.58
N VAL A 228 -9.10 26.06 1.78
CA VAL A 228 -8.41 27.32 2.08
C VAL A 228 -7.01 27.34 1.50
N SER A 229 -6.28 26.21 1.61
CA SER A 229 -4.97 26.05 1.00
C SER A 229 -4.68 24.59 0.66
N ALA A 230 -3.91 24.38 -0.41
CA ALA A 230 -3.45 23.07 -0.83
C ALA A 230 -1.99 23.14 -1.26
N LYS A 231 -1.18 22.19 -0.81
CA LYS A 231 0.22 22.06 -1.21
C LYS A 231 0.66 20.62 -1.33
N LYS A 232 1.53 20.36 -2.30
CA LYS A 232 2.21 19.07 -2.42
C LYS A 232 3.27 18.96 -1.33
N VAL A 233 3.32 17.80 -0.66
CA VAL A 233 4.28 17.48 0.39
C VAL A 233 4.89 16.10 0.17
N GLY A 234 5.92 15.76 0.95
CA GLY A 234 6.68 14.53 0.78
C GLY A 234 7.85 14.68 -0.20
N ARG A 235 8.73 13.68 -0.25
CA ARG A 235 10.00 13.73 -1.01
C ARG A 235 9.84 14.08 -2.48
N ASN A 236 8.75 13.61 -3.11
CA ASN A 236 8.48 13.81 -4.55
C ASN A 236 7.18 14.58 -4.79
N GLY A 237 6.62 15.26 -3.78
CA GLY A 237 5.32 15.93 -3.90
C GLY A 237 4.13 14.96 -4.09
N ASN A 238 4.25 13.73 -3.61
CA ASN A 238 3.27 12.67 -3.83
C ASN A 238 2.03 12.78 -2.94
N HIS A 239 2.07 13.61 -1.90
CA HIS A 239 0.96 13.79 -0.97
C HIS A 239 0.40 15.22 -1.08
N LEU A 240 -0.86 15.41 -0.67
CA LEU A 240 -1.45 16.74 -0.51
C LEU A 240 -1.58 17.05 0.98
N LYS A 241 -1.06 18.19 1.41
CA LYS A 241 -1.45 18.80 2.67
C LYS A 241 -2.47 19.87 2.37
N LEU A 242 -3.63 19.80 3.02
CA LEU A 242 -4.75 20.72 2.84
C LEU A 242 -5.03 21.41 4.16
N THR A 243 -5.44 22.68 4.07
CA THR A 243 -6.19 23.37 5.10
C THR A 243 -7.59 23.57 4.52
N ILE A 244 -8.57 23.05 5.19
CA ILE A 244 -9.96 23.07 4.75
C ILE A 244 -10.83 23.83 5.74
N SER A 245 -11.93 24.40 5.28
CA SER A 245 -12.94 25.01 6.13
C SER A 245 -14.31 24.38 5.90
N HIS A 246 -15.06 24.23 6.99
CA HIS A 246 -16.43 23.77 6.97
C HIS A 246 -17.17 24.45 8.15
N ASN A 247 -18.30 25.12 7.88
CA ASN A 247 -19.07 25.87 8.89
C ASN A 247 -18.18 26.79 9.75
N GLU A 248 -17.38 27.65 9.09
CA GLU A 248 -16.47 28.64 9.72
C GLU A 248 -15.29 28.07 10.51
N ASN A 249 -15.21 26.75 10.67
CA ASN A 249 -14.08 26.10 11.35
C ASN A 249 -13.03 25.63 10.32
N ILE A 250 -11.77 25.64 10.76
CA ILE A 250 -10.61 25.29 9.96
C ILE A 250 -10.01 23.97 10.47
N TYR A 251 -9.68 23.08 9.53
CA TYR A 251 -9.10 21.76 9.84
C TYR A 251 -7.86 21.51 8.99
N ASP A 252 -6.86 20.91 9.60
CA ASP A 252 -5.71 20.37 8.90
C ASP A 252 -6.04 18.98 8.34
N ALA A 253 -5.73 18.77 7.06
CA ALA A 253 -5.96 17.50 6.39
C ALA A 253 -4.73 17.07 5.56
N ILE A 254 -4.56 15.76 5.41
CA ILE A 254 -3.55 15.16 4.56
C ILE A 254 -4.16 14.06 3.69
N ALA A 255 -3.90 14.12 2.39
CA ALA A 255 -4.26 13.07 1.44
C ALA A 255 -2.98 12.40 0.94
N PHE A 256 -2.74 11.19 1.41
CA PHE A 256 -1.55 10.44 1.03
C PHE A 256 -1.65 9.93 -0.40
N ARG A 257 -0.52 10.00 -1.16
CA ARG A 257 -0.40 9.54 -2.55
C ARG A 257 -1.31 10.25 -3.57
N GLN A 258 -2.00 11.33 -3.20
CA GLN A 258 -2.93 12.07 -4.05
C GLN A 258 -2.36 13.42 -4.56
N GLY A 259 -1.03 13.59 -4.54
CA GLY A 259 -0.36 14.84 -4.96
C GLY A 259 -0.63 15.25 -6.41
N ASN A 260 -0.95 14.31 -7.31
CA ASN A 260 -1.32 14.57 -8.70
C ASN A 260 -2.68 15.29 -8.84
N ARG A 261 -3.58 15.13 -7.86
CA ARG A 261 -4.95 15.66 -7.85
C ARG A 261 -5.06 17.12 -7.34
N ILE A 262 -3.94 17.80 -7.12
CA ILE A 262 -3.94 19.19 -6.59
C ILE A 262 -4.83 20.17 -7.40
N LYS A 263 -5.05 19.92 -8.69
CA LYS A 263 -5.90 20.79 -9.53
C LYS A 263 -7.37 20.71 -9.14
N GLU A 264 -7.83 19.57 -8.62
CA GLU A 264 -9.20 19.34 -8.18
C GLU A 264 -9.53 20.12 -6.90
N THR A 265 -8.52 20.51 -6.10
CA THR A 265 -8.68 21.23 -4.83
C THR A 265 -9.03 22.72 -4.98
N LYS A 266 -9.27 23.21 -6.19
CA LYS A 266 -9.71 24.59 -6.43
C LYS A 266 -11.20 24.80 -6.26
N ASN A 267 -11.98 23.73 -6.12
CA ASN A 267 -13.43 23.74 -5.99
C ASN A 267 -13.84 23.35 -4.57
N GLU A 268 -15.12 23.42 -4.28
CA GLU A 268 -15.67 22.76 -3.11
C GLU A 268 -15.55 21.24 -3.26
N LEU A 269 -15.27 20.56 -2.18
CA LEU A 269 -15.04 19.12 -2.18
C LEU A 269 -16.08 18.38 -1.33
N GLU A 270 -16.32 17.15 -1.70
CA GLU A 270 -16.81 16.09 -0.82
C GLU A 270 -15.59 15.24 -0.44
N ILE A 271 -15.33 15.08 0.84
CA ILE A 271 -14.17 14.36 1.35
C ILE A 271 -14.58 13.13 2.16
N ALA A 272 -13.96 12.00 1.90
CA ALA A 272 -14.01 10.80 2.74
C ALA A 272 -12.71 10.72 3.54
N TYR A 273 -12.78 10.59 4.86
CA TYR A 273 -11.62 10.72 5.72
C TYR A 273 -11.72 9.92 7.01
N THR A 274 -10.57 9.58 7.58
CA THR A 274 -10.43 9.17 8.97
C THR A 274 -9.89 10.32 9.81
N ALA A 275 -10.11 10.31 11.12
CA ALA A 275 -9.68 11.38 12.03
C ALA A 275 -8.79 10.83 13.13
N LYS A 276 -7.66 11.50 13.39
CA LYS A 276 -6.76 11.13 14.49
C LYS A 276 -6.18 12.35 15.17
N PHE A 277 -5.74 12.15 16.42
CA PHE A 277 -4.90 13.15 17.07
C PHE A 277 -3.50 13.17 16.43
N ASN A 278 -3.06 14.36 16.09
CA ASN A 278 -1.69 14.62 15.68
C ASN A 278 -0.99 15.49 16.72
N SER A 279 0.20 15.08 17.16
CA SER A 279 1.03 15.85 18.08
C SER A 279 2.22 16.43 17.35
N TRP A 280 2.27 17.73 17.21
CA TRP A 280 3.39 18.44 16.60
C TRP A 280 3.89 19.55 17.53
N ASN A 281 5.19 19.55 17.86
CA ASN A 281 5.80 20.51 18.78
C ASN A 281 5.06 20.66 20.12
N GLY A 282 4.58 19.56 20.70
CA GLY A 282 3.86 19.55 21.96
C GLY A 282 2.39 20.02 21.90
N LYS A 283 1.91 20.45 20.73
CA LYS A 283 0.49 20.76 20.51
C LYS A 283 -0.25 19.56 19.94
N LYS A 284 -1.33 19.16 20.60
CA LYS A 284 -2.23 18.11 20.14
C LYS A 284 -3.35 18.76 19.32
N SER A 285 -3.52 18.36 18.08
CA SER A 285 -4.57 18.83 17.19
C SER A 285 -5.24 17.65 16.48
N ILE A 286 -6.44 17.84 16.01
CA ILE A 286 -7.14 16.85 15.18
C ILE A 286 -6.63 17.03 13.74
N GLN A 287 -6.21 15.93 13.12
CA GLN A 287 -5.84 15.89 11.71
C GLN A 287 -6.74 14.91 10.98
N LEU A 288 -7.28 15.35 9.85
CA LEU A 288 -8.05 14.50 8.95
C LEU A 288 -7.09 13.81 7.97
N THR A 289 -7.19 12.51 7.88
CA THR A 289 -6.51 11.75 6.81
C THR A 289 -7.54 11.47 5.72
N ILE A 290 -7.40 12.14 4.58
CA ILE A 290 -8.32 12.01 3.46
C ILE A 290 -7.99 10.71 2.72
N GLU A 291 -8.95 9.79 2.71
CA GLU A 291 -8.88 8.53 1.97
C GLU A 291 -9.18 8.78 0.49
N ASP A 292 -10.24 9.55 0.21
CA ASP A 292 -10.58 10.01 -1.13
C ASP A 292 -11.35 11.33 -1.08
N PHE A 293 -11.41 12.04 -2.22
CA PHE A 293 -12.22 13.24 -2.35
C PHE A 293 -12.70 13.40 -3.80
N LYS A 294 -13.80 14.08 -3.98
CA LYS A 294 -14.29 14.49 -5.29
C LYS A 294 -14.77 15.94 -5.25
N VAL A 295 -14.84 16.57 -6.43
CA VAL A 295 -15.44 17.89 -6.57
C VAL A 295 -16.92 17.78 -6.18
N TYR A 296 -17.37 18.69 -5.32
CA TYR A 296 -18.78 18.77 -4.95
C TYR A 296 -19.55 19.48 -6.08
N GLU A 297 -20.56 18.80 -6.59
CA GLU A 297 -21.45 19.31 -7.66
C GLU A 297 -22.68 20.00 -7.08
#